data_3d340a95e778db77881ca987fd654031
#
_entry.id   3d340a95e778db77881ca987fd654031
#
_cell.length_a   1.000
_cell.length_b   1.000
_cell.length_c   1.000
_cell.angle_alpha   90.00
_cell.angle_beta   90.00
_cell.angle_gamma   90.00
#
_symmetry.space_group_name_H-M   'P 1'
#
loop_
_entity.id
_entity.type
_entity.pdbx_description
1 polymer ?
#
loop_
_entity_poly.entity_id
_entity_poly.type
_entity_poly.pdbx_seq_one_letter_code
_entity_poly.pdbx_strand_id
1 'polypeptide(L)'
;MVAFVTGRAQIQYQFKEEPVQIRPENLGTQRPARTGRPLEDSSQMAEKLVAKASEMKDGERRIVFVGDNEIGVFRHEGRYYAYSNFCLHQGGPACEGLTIAKVEERLRPDKTSQGLYFSETEMNFVCPWHGMEYDMKTGECISDRRMKLKKFQVLEKGDEIYVVA
;
A
#
# COMPACT_ATOMS: atom_id res chain seq x y z
N MET A 1 24.37 51.69 7.25
CA MET A 1 23.85 51.24 8.51
C MET A 1 23.17 49.87 8.26
N VAL A 2 23.92 48.79 8.45
CA VAL A 2 23.51 47.43 8.11
C VAL A 2 23.19 46.75 9.43
N ALA A 3 21.91 46.40 9.64
CA ALA A 3 21.46 45.63 10.80
C ALA A 3 21.51 44.13 10.52
N PHE A 4 22.42 43.42 11.17
CA PHE A 4 22.42 41.97 11.25
C PHE A 4 21.38 41.53 12.24
N VAL A 5 20.39 40.77 11.82
CA VAL A 5 19.49 40.05 12.71
C VAL A 5 19.95 38.59 12.78
N THR A 6 20.66 38.26 13.87
CA THR A 6 20.91 36.87 14.26
C THR A 6 19.74 36.42 15.13
N GLY A 7 18.90 35.53 14.63
CA GLY A 7 17.83 34.92 15.39
C GLY A 7 17.68 33.46 15.04
N ARG A 8 18.34 32.56 15.76
CA ARG A 8 18.01 31.13 15.79
C ARG A 8 16.70 30.96 16.54
N ALA A 9 15.61 30.75 15.83
CA ALA A 9 14.37 30.28 16.44
C ALA A 9 14.54 28.80 16.81
N GLN A 10 14.75 28.51 18.09
CA GLN A 10 14.61 27.18 18.63
C GLN A 10 13.12 26.92 18.86
N ILE A 11 12.55 26.03 18.08
CA ILE A 11 11.19 25.52 18.33
C ILE A 11 11.31 24.51 19.47
N GLN A 12 10.89 24.90 20.67
CA GLN A 12 10.76 23.98 21.80
C GLN A 12 9.36 23.34 21.72
N TYR A 13 9.34 22.04 21.46
CA TYR A 13 8.13 21.23 21.61
C TYR A 13 7.94 20.92 23.11
N GLN A 14 6.99 21.59 23.74
CA GLN A 14 6.51 21.21 25.07
C GLN A 14 5.49 20.08 24.90
N PHE A 15 5.89 18.86 25.18
CA PHE A 15 4.96 17.76 25.40
C PHE A 15 4.29 17.96 26.76
N LYS A 16 2.99 18.27 26.75
CA LYS A 16 2.15 18.15 27.92
C LYS A 16 1.83 16.67 28.10
N GLU A 17 2.53 16.01 29.02
CA GLU A 17 2.10 14.70 29.52
C GLU A 17 0.91 14.91 30.44
N GLU A 18 -0.30 14.64 29.96
CA GLU A 18 -1.46 14.49 30.85
C GLU A 18 -1.43 13.07 31.42
N PRO A 19 -1.48 12.90 32.74
CA PRO A 19 -1.51 11.57 33.34
C PRO A 19 -2.80 10.87 32.99
N VAL A 20 -2.67 9.69 32.36
CA VAL A 20 -3.79 8.77 32.10
C VAL A 20 -4.32 8.31 33.45
N GLN A 21 -5.47 8.80 33.85
CA GLN A 21 -6.19 8.32 35.03
C GLN A 21 -6.79 6.95 34.74
N ILE A 22 -6.14 5.90 35.19
CA ILE A 22 -6.68 4.55 35.18
C ILE A 22 -7.73 4.48 36.30
N ARG A 23 -9.01 4.45 35.95
CA ARG A 23 -10.09 4.20 36.92
C ARG A 23 -10.12 2.71 37.28
N PRO A 24 -10.10 2.33 38.57
CA PRO A 24 -10.09 0.93 38.98
C PRO A 24 -11.49 0.28 39.05
N GLU A 25 -12.42 0.67 38.21
CA GLU A 25 -13.80 0.16 38.26
C GLU A 25 -14.10 -0.70 37.04
N ASN A 26 -13.52 -1.87 36.95
CA ASN A 26 -14.07 -3.00 36.14
C ASN A 26 -13.35 -4.33 36.43
N LEU A 27 -13.14 -4.62 37.70
CA LEU A 27 -12.86 -5.99 38.14
C LEU A 27 -14.18 -6.62 38.59
N GLY A 28 -14.79 -7.41 37.71
CA GLY A 28 -15.85 -8.35 38.12
C GLY A 28 -17.20 -8.13 37.47
N THR A 29 -17.33 -8.42 36.19
CA THR A 29 -18.60 -8.98 35.66
C THR A 29 -18.28 -10.16 34.77
N GLN A 30 -18.74 -11.31 35.18
CA GLN A 30 -18.69 -12.56 34.41
C GLN A 30 -19.29 -12.32 33.02
N ARG A 31 -18.48 -12.54 31.98
CA ARG A 31 -18.94 -12.49 30.59
C ARG A 31 -20.07 -13.50 30.41
N PRO A 32 -21.27 -13.12 29.95
CA PRO A 32 -22.29 -14.09 29.59
C PRO A 32 -21.71 -15.03 28.52
N ALA A 33 -22.01 -16.33 28.66
CA ALA A 33 -21.65 -17.34 27.69
C ALA A 33 -22.09 -16.86 26.29
N ARG A 34 -21.11 -16.73 25.36
CA ARG A 34 -21.40 -16.41 23.96
C ARG A 34 -22.23 -17.56 23.41
N THR A 35 -23.54 -17.33 23.30
CA THR A 35 -24.42 -18.16 22.47
C THR A 35 -23.81 -18.16 21.07
N GLY A 36 -23.51 -19.36 20.58
CA GLY A 36 -22.80 -19.55 19.33
C GLY A 36 -23.44 -18.75 18.19
N ARG A 37 -22.71 -17.74 17.72
CA ARG A 37 -22.96 -17.20 16.40
C ARG A 37 -22.68 -18.34 15.43
N PRO A 38 -23.57 -18.66 14.50
CA PRO A 38 -23.25 -19.64 13.47
C PRO A 38 -21.91 -19.23 12.85
N LEU A 39 -20.97 -20.16 12.72
CA LEU A 39 -19.78 -19.97 11.92
C LEU A 39 -20.29 -19.74 10.50
N GLU A 40 -20.43 -18.48 10.10
CA GLU A 40 -20.64 -18.15 8.70
C GLU A 40 -19.48 -18.78 7.95
N ASP A 41 -19.85 -19.63 7.00
CA ASP A 41 -18.92 -20.36 6.14
C ASP A 41 -17.90 -19.36 5.56
N SER A 42 -16.66 -19.39 6.07
CA SER A 42 -15.56 -18.50 5.69
C SER A 42 -15.01 -18.82 4.29
N SER A 43 -15.72 -19.61 3.50
CA SER A 43 -15.34 -20.00 2.13
C SER A 43 -15.90 -19.07 1.05
N GLN A 44 -16.75 -18.09 1.37
CA GLN A 44 -17.19 -17.10 0.40
C GLN A 44 -16.16 -15.98 0.31
N MET A 45 -15.34 -16.00 -0.75
CA MET A 45 -14.49 -14.86 -1.09
C MET A 45 -15.36 -13.61 -1.24
N ALA A 46 -15.08 -12.61 -0.42
CA ALA A 46 -15.87 -11.40 -0.40
C ALA A 46 -15.50 -10.50 -1.59
N GLU A 47 -16.50 -10.14 -2.39
CA GLU A 47 -16.33 -9.14 -3.45
C GLU A 47 -16.57 -7.73 -2.88
N LYS A 48 -15.69 -6.79 -3.23
CA LYS A 48 -15.82 -5.38 -2.87
C LYS A 48 -15.76 -4.50 -4.09
N LEU A 49 -16.76 -3.65 -4.26
CA LEU A 49 -16.75 -2.60 -5.28
C LEU A 49 -15.61 -1.62 -4.98
N VAL A 50 -14.76 -1.38 -5.96
CA VAL A 50 -13.61 -0.46 -5.90
C VAL A 50 -13.98 0.90 -6.47
N ALA A 51 -14.47 0.93 -7.70
CA ALA A 51 -14.85 2.14 -8.44
C ALA A 51 -15.61 1.73 -9.71
N LYS A 52 -16.12 2.73 -10.43
CA LYS A 52 -16.49 2.56 -11.82
C LYS A 52 -15.25 2.64 -12.71
N ALA A 53 -15.21 1.85 -13.79
CA ALA A 53 -14.12 1.86 -14.75
C ALA A 53 -13.97 3.25 -15.39
N SER A 54 -15.10 3.94 -15.64
CA SER A 54 -15.14 5.31 -16.15
C SER A 54 -14.56 6.36 -15.19
N GLU A 55 -14.53 6.08 -13.89
CA GLU A 55 -14.04 6.98 -12.84
C GLU A 55 -12.58 6.75 -12.47
N MET A 56 -11.95 5.68 -12.96
CA MET A 56 -10.57 5.33 -12.64
C MET A 56 -9.71 5.43 -13.89
N LYS A 57 -8.90 6.48 -14.00
CA LYS A 57 -8.00 6.72 -15.14
C LYS A 57 -6.77 5.82 -15.08
N ASP A 58 -6.12 5.64 -16.21
CA ASP A 58 -4.84 4.94 -16.28
C ASP A 58 -3.77 5.65 -15.42
N GLY A 59 -2.99 4.90 -14.66
CA GLY A 59 -2.06 5.42 -13.66
C GLY A 59 -2.68 5.72 -12.30
N GLU A 60 -4.00 5.69 -12.15
CA GLU A 60 -4.67 5.88 -10.86
C GLU A 60 -4.69 4.61 -10.01
N ARG A 61 -4.86 4.81 -8.72
CA ARG A 61 -5.07 3.73 -7.73
C ARG A 61 -6.17 4.06 -6.76
N ARG A 62 -6.72 3.01 -6.13
CA ARG A 62 -7.67 3.09 -5.02
C ARG A 62 -7.21 2.15 -3.91
N ILE A 63 -7.34 2.57 -2.66
CA ILE A 63 -7.16 1.71 -1.50
C ILE A 63 -8.53 1.31 -0.99
N VAL A 64 -8.74 0.02 -0.82
CA VAL A 64 -10.02 -0.54 -0.33
C VAL A 64 -9.77 -1.57 0.76
N PHE A 65 -10.77 -1.76 1.62
CA PHE A 65 -10.74 -2.75 2.69
C PHE A 65 -11.74 -3.85 2.40
N VAL A 66 -11.28 -5.11 2.49
CA VAL A 66 -12.12 -6.31 2.38
C VAL A 66 -11.82 -7.21 3.58
N GLY A 67 -12.71 -7.21 4.57
CA GLY A 67 -12.42 -7.78 5.87
C GLY A 67 -11.19 -7.10 6.49
N ASP A 68 -10.22 -7.90 6.89
CA ASP A 68 -8.95 -7.42 7.46
C ASP A 68 -7.87 -7.11 6.40
N ASN A 69 -8.20 -7.29 5.11
CA ASN A 69 -7.25 -7.01 4.04
C ASN A 69 -7.37 -5.57 3.56
N GLU A 70 -6.28 -4.82 3.66
CA GLU A 70 -6.10 -3.54 3.00
C GLU A 70 -5.45 -3.78 1.64
N ILE A 71 -6.10 -3.32 0.56
CA ILE A 71 -5.77 -3.69 -0.81
C ILE A 71 -5.62 -2.43 -1.66
N GLY A 72 -4.46 -2.29 -2.33
CA GLY A 72 -4.27 -1.29 -3.36
C GLY A 72 -4.66 -1.85 -4.73
N VAL A 73 -5.59 -1.17 -5.41
CA VAL A 73 -6.02 -1.48 -6.77
C VAL A 73 -5.52 -0.41 -7.72
N PHE A 74 -4.75 -0.82 -8.71
CA PHE A 74 -4.13 0.05 -9.72
C PHE A 74 -4.77 -0.17 -11.08
N ARG A 75 -4.89 0.90 -11.88
CA ARG A 75 -5.14 0.80 -13.31
C ARG A 75 -3.87 1.17 -14.08
N HIS A 76 -3.41 0.27 -14.94
CA HIS A 76 -2.21 0.48 -15.75
C HIS A 76 -2.36 -0.22 -17.10
N GLU A 77 -2.12 0.51 -18.20
CA GLU A 77 -2.29 0.04 -19.58
C GLU A 77 -3.68 -0.59 -19.83
N GLY A 78 -4.72 0.04 -19.30
CA GLY A 78 -6.11 -0.43 -19.42
C GLY A 78 -6.43 -1.71 -18.64
N ARG A 79 -5.50 -2.21 -17.80
CA ARG A 79 -5.67 -3.40 -16.96
C ARG A 79 -5.69 -3.03 -15.48
N TYR A 80 -6.28 -3.91 -14.66
CA TYR A 80 -6.33 -3.73 -13.22
C TYR A 80 -5.44 -4.73 -12.49
N TYR A 81 -4.74 -4.24 -11.47
CA TYR A 81 -3.86 -5.01 -10.61
C TYR A 81 -4.19 -4.72 -9.17
N ALA A 82 -4.29 -5.75 -8.34
CA ALA A 82 -4.62 -5.61 -6.93
C ALA A 82 -3.63 -6.35 -6.04
N TYR A 83 -3.09 -5.64 -5.04
CA TYR A 83 -2.08 -6.17 -4.13
C TYR A 83 -2.39 -5.80 -2.69
N SER A 84 -1.92 -6.62 -1.75
CA SER A 84 -1.91 -6.26 -0.33
C SER A 84 -1.16 -4.95 -0.12
N ASN A 85 -1.76 -4.03 0.62
CA ASN A 85 -1.12 -2.77 0.99
C ASN A 85 -0.11 -2.94 2.13
N PHE A 86 0.18 -4.17 2.54
CA PHE A 86 1.14 -4.50 3.58
C PHE A 86 2.51 -4.82 2.99
N CYS A 87 3.47 -3.92 3.15
CA CYS A 87 4.85 -4.09 2.66
C CYS A 87 5.56 -5.21 3.43
N LEU A 88 6.13 -6.18 2.71
CA LEU A 88 6.79 -7.34 3.30
C LEU A 88 8.09 -7.01 4.05
N HIS A 89 8.63 -5.79 3.87
CA HIS A 89 9.83 -5.35 4.58
C HIS A 89 9.53 -5.07 6.06
N GLN A 90 8.64 -4.10 6.35
CA GLN A 90 8.29 -3.68 7.71
C GLN A 90 6.82 -3.25 7.86
N GLY A 91 5.92 -3.78 7.05
CA GLY A 91 4.49 -3.56 7.18
C GLY A 91 3.97 -2.18 6.74
N GLY A 92 4.79 -1.38 6.06
CA GLY A 92 4.36 -0.07 5.55
C GLY A 92 3.31 -0.18 4.44
N PRO A 93 2.67 0.94 4.05
CA PRO A 93 1.62 0.96 3.02
C PRO A 93 2.24 0.83 1.62
N ALA A 94 2.44 -0.42 1.17
CA ALA A 94 3.16 -0.75 -0.05
C ALA A 94 2.61 -0.06 -1.30
N CYS A 95 1.29 0.15 -1.35
CA CYS A 95 0.58 0.66 -2.51
C CYS A 95 0.37 2.18 -2.50
N GLU A 96 0.85 2.93 -1.50
CA GLU A 96 0.52 4.35 -1.33
C GLU A 96 1.62 5.32 -1.78
N GLY A 97 2.82 4.83 -2.07
CA GLY A 97 3.91 5.67 -2.52
C GLY A 97 3.85 6.02 -4.01
N LEU A 98 4.99 6.33 -4.59
CA LEU A 98 5.09 6.71 -6.00
C LEU A 98 4.85 5.52 -6.93
N THR A 99 4.34 5.80 -8.12
CA THR A 99 4.42 4.90 -9.28
C THR A 99 5.47 5.46 -10.22
N ILE A 100 6.48 4.67 -10.55
CA ILE A 100 7.63 5.09 -11.34
C ILE A 100 7.90 4.09 -12.46
N ALA A 101 8.47 4.56 -13.56
CA ALA A 101 8.99 3.66 -14.59
C ALA A 101 10.14 2.84 -14.03
N LYS A 102 10.17 1.55 -14.34
CA LYS A 102 11.27 0.68 -13.93
C LYS A 102 12.59 1.19 -14.49
N VAL A 103 13.62 1.24 -13.65
CA VAL A 103 14.97 1.59 -14.08
C VAL A 103 15.66 0.34 -14.61
N GLU A 104 16.21 0.44 -15.81
CA GLU A 104 16.94 -0.62 -16.48
C GLU A 104 18.37 -0.18 -16.80
N GLU A 105 19.33 -1.08 -16.61
CA GLU A 105 20.71 -0.88 -17.04
C GLU A 105 20.92 -1.58 -18.38
N ARG A 106 21.39 -0.83 -19.38
CA ARG A 106 21.79 -1.42 -20.67
C ARG A 106 23.26 -1.72 -20.66
N LEU A 107 23.57 -2.99 -20.92
CA LEU A 107 24.96 -3.47 -21.01
C LEU A 107 25.37 -3.64 -22.49
N ARG A 108 26.61 -3.30 -22.79
CA ARG A 108 27.26 -3.66 -24.06
C ARG A 108 27.61 -5.14 -24.08
N PRO A 109 27.96 -5.71 -25.26
CA PRO A 109 28.43 -7.10 -25.36
C PRO A 109 29.65 -7.42 -24.48
N ASP A 110 30.49 -6.41 -24.22
CA ASP A 110 31.65 -6.49 -23.33
C ASP A 110 31.32 -6.33 -21.85
N LYS A 111 30.01 -6.28 -21.50
CA LYS A 111 29.46 -6.09 -20.14
C LYS A 111 29.72 -4.71 -19.53
N THR A 112 30.19 -3.73 -20.30
CA THR A 112 30.25 -2.34 -19.82
C THR A 112 28.89 -1.68 -19.85
N SER A 113 28.60 -0.84 -18.84
CA SER A 113 27.32 -0.12 -18.74
C SER A 113 27.21 0.97 -19.83
N GLN A 114 26.05 1.06 -20.44
CA GLN A 114 25.67 2.19 -21.31
C GLN A 114 24.89 3.27 -20.52
N GLY A 115 24.66 3.04 -19.23
CA GLY A 115 23.88 3.91 -18.36
C GLY A 115 22.53 3.32 -17.99
N LEU A 116 21.79 4.08 -17.16
CA LEU A 116 20.47 3.73 -16.67
C LEU A 116 19.41 4.40 -17.54
N TYR A 117 18.34 3.66 -17.82
CA TYR A 117 17.20 4.09 -18.62
C TYR A 117 15.91 3.79 -17.91
N PHE A 118 14.91 4.62 -18.12
CA PHE A 118 13.56 4.30 -17.67
C PHE A 118 12.86 3.43 -18.72
N SER A 119 12.24 2.35 -18.25
CA SER A 119 11.43 1.48 -19.11
C SER A 119 10.22 2.23 -19.65
N GLU A 120 9.90 2.02 -20.92
CA GLU A 120 8.70 2.60 -21.54
C GLU A 120 7.43 1.78 -21.24
N THR A 121 7.60 0.52 -20.80
CA THR A 121 6.49 -0.45 -20.68
C THR A 121 6.36 -1.09 -19.30
N GLU A 122 7.37 -0.96 -18.45
CA GLU A 122 7.36 -1.55 -17.11
C GLU A 122 7.33 -0.48 -16.04
N MET A 123 6.39 -0.63 -15.11
CA MET A 123 6.18 0.29 -14.01
C MET A 123 6.32 -0.43 -12.70
N ASN A 124 6.83 0.27 -11.70
CA ASN A 124 6.92 -0.15 -10.32
C ASN A 124 6.06 0.77 -9.45
N PHE A 125 5.53 0.24 -8.35
CA PHE A 125 5.02 1.06 -7.26
C PHE A 125 5.94 0.93 -6.05
N VAL A 126 6.08 2.01 -5.29
CA VAL A 126 7.12 2.18 -4.28
C VAL A 126 6.48 2.36 -2.91
N CYS A 127 6.89 1.55 -1.95
CA CYS A 127 6.48 1.74 -0.56
C CYS A 127 7.10 3.04 -0.01
N PRO A 128 6.31 3.98 0.55
CA PRO A 128 6.81 5.28 0.96
C PRO A 128 7.70 5.24 2.21
N TRP A 129 7.70 4.13 2.98
CA TRP A 129 8.51 4.06 4.19
C TRP A 129 10.00 3.90 3.91
N HIS A 130 10.37 2.92 3.06
CA HIS A 130 11.79 2.58 2.84
C HIS A 130 12.14 2.43 1.36
N GLY A 131 11.29 2.90 0.44
CA GLY A 131 11.58 2.85 -0.99
C GLY A 131 11.59 1.44 -1.59
N MET A 132 10.92 0.47 -0.94
CA MET A 132 10.80 -0.88 -1.51
C MET A 132 9.94 -0.81 -2.77
N GLU A 133 10.53 -1.20 -3.90
CA GLU A 133 9.90 -1.19 -5.20
C GLU A 133 9.29 -2.55 -5.54
N TYR A 134 8.07 -2.53 -6.05
CA TYR A 134 7.34 -3.72 -6.48
C TYR A 134 6.90 -3.56 -7.93
N ASP A 135 7.13 -4.60 -8.74
CA ASP A 135 6.70 -4.66 -10.13
C ASP A 135 5.17 -4.60 -10.23
N MET A 136 4.65 -3.72 -11.09
CA MET A 136 3.22 -3.46 -11.24
C MET A 136 2.44 -4.68 -11.73
N LYS A 137 3.02 -5.51 -12.59
CA LYS A 137 2.34 -6.66 -13.23
C LYS A 137 2.38 -7.91 -12.36
N THR A 138 3.47 -8.09 -11.62
CA THR A 138 3.73 -9.33 -10.87
C THR A 138 3.61 -9.18 -9.36
N GLY A 139 3.82 -7.98 -8.81
CA GLY A 139 3.88 -7.71 -7.36
C GLY A 139 5.20 -8.19 -6.72
N GLU A 140 6.19 -8.57 -7.52
CA GLU A 140 7.52 -8.97 -7.04
C GLU A 140 8.35 -7.76 -6.63
N CYS A 141 9.06 -7.88 -5.50
CA CYS A 141 10.01 -6.87 -5.08
C CYS A 141 11.23 -6.85 -6.02
N ILE A 142 11.62 -5.66 -6.49
CA ILE A 142 12.73 -5.51 -7.44
C ILE A 142 14.08 -5.88 -6.81
N SER A 143 14.28 -5.51 -5.53
CA SER A 143 15.53 -5.79 -4.81
C SER A 143 15.66 -7.23 -4.33
N ASP A 144 14.53 -7.92 -4.09
CA ASP A 144 14.51 -9.35 -3.71
C ASP A 144 13.24 -10.01 -4.26
N ARG A 145 13.37 -10.70 -5.38
CA ARG A 145 12.24 -11.35 -6.07
C ARG A 145 11.60 -12.51 -5.29
N ARG A 146 12.19 -12.95 -4.19
CA ARG A 146 11.57 -13.91 -3.25
C ARG A 146 10.43 -13.25 -2.47
N MET A 147 10.49 -11.93 -2.29
CA MET A 147 9.42 -11.15 -1.70
C MET A 147 8.42 -10.79 -2.77
N LYS A 148 7.18 -11.24 -2.60
CA LYS A 148 6.09 -10.99 -3.52
C LYS A 148 4.83 -10.67 -2.74
N LEU A 149 4.23 -9.51 -3.01
CA LEU A 149 2.98 -9.12 -2.39
C LEU A 149 1.85 -10.09 -2.76
N LYS A 150 0.97 -10.35 -1.79
CA LYS A 150 -0.26 -11.09 -2.07
C LYS A 150 -1.05 -10.36 -3.15
N LYS A 151 -1.34 -11.06 -4.25
CA LYS A 151 -2.16 -10.56 -5.35
C LYS A 151 -3.61 -10.98 -5.11
N PHE A 152 -4.52 -10.07 -5.41
CA PHE A 152 -5.96 -10.31 -5.36
C PHE A 152 -6.53 -10.32 -6.77
N GLN A 153 -7.64 -11.05 -6.95
CA GLN A 153 -8.35 -11.07 -8.21
C GLN A 153 -9.15 -9.77 -8.37
N VAL A 154 -9.12 -9.21 -9.58
CA VAL A 154 -9.98 -8.10 -9.97
C VAL A 154 -10.99 -8.60 -10.98
N LEU A 155 -12.25 -8.24 -10.79
CA LEU A 155 -13.36 -8.57 -11.68
C LEU A 155 -13.94 -7.28 -12.27
N GLU A 156 -14.14 -7.27 -13.58
CA GLU A 156 -14.81 -6.20 -14.29
C GLU A 156 -16.23 -6.66 -14.63
N LYS A 157 -17.24 -5.97 -14.11
CA LYS A 157 -18.65 -6.26 -14.33
C LYS A 157 -19.34 -5.04 -14.94
N GLY A 158 -19.39 -4.96 -16.27
CA GLY A 158 -19.86 -3.75 -16.96
C GLY A 158 -18.93 -2.56 -16.70
N ASP A 159 -19.44 -1.49 -16.11
CA ASP A 159 -18.64 -0.30 -15.73
C ASP A 159 -18.15 -0.37 -14.25
N GLU A 160 -18.29 -1.51 -13.59
CA GLU A 160 -17.92 -1.64 -12.17
C GLU A 160 -16.72 -2.57 -12.01
N ILE A 161 -15.77 -2.14 -11.16
CA ILE A 161 -14.55 -2.86 -10.83
C ILE A 161 -14.66 -3.38 -9.41
N TYR A 162 -14.48 -4.68 -9.25
CA TYR A 162 -14.52 -5.38 -7.96
C TYR A 162 -13.18 -6.03 -7.66
N VAL A 163 -12.82 -6.07 -6.38
CA VAL A 163 -11.72 -6.91 -5.87
C VAL A 163 -12.29 -8.04 -5.04
N VAL A 164 -11.67 -9.21 -5.15
CA VAL A 164 -12.05 -10.44 -4.44
C VAL A 164 -10.96 -10.81 -3.45
N ALA A 165 -11.31 -10.97 -2.16
CA ALA A 165 -10.36 -11.29 -1.09
C ALA A 165 -10.88 -12.39 -0.14
#